data_24ec4022336611df58a2fd1d88a2226a
#
_entry.id   24ec4022336611df58a2fd1d88a2226a
#
_cell.length_a   1.000
_cell.length_b   1.000
_cell.length_c   1.000
_cell.angle_alpha   90.00
_cell.angle_beta   90.00
_cell.angle_gamma   90.00
#
_symmetry.space_group_name_H-M   'P 1'
#
loop_
_entity.id
_entity.type
_entity.pdbx_description
1 polymer ?
#
loop_
_entity_poly.entity_id
_entity_poly.type
_entity_poly.pdbx_seq_one_letter_code
_entity_poly.pdbx_strand_id
1 'polypeptide(L)'
;MNLPSFLWLWRIAAWSMGLTLTAYFLLAVTGGVLFYTRSNDQERSSWLRPLHIVLGTGAVSLVLVLLAIGVVGTLGEYGRLGHSVHLLFGLTVVGLVLASAWSASRIAVERPWARSLHVTLNSALGVALAAAGLSGWQVVQKYLP
;
A
#
# COMPACT_ATOMS: atom_id res chain seq x y z
N MET A 1 1.71 31.94 -16.74
CA MET A 1 0.69 30.90 -17.05
C MET A 1 0.13 30.45 -15.70
N ASN A 2 -1.15 30.77 -15.40
CA ASN A 2 -1.77 30.32 -14.16
C ASN A 2 -2.09 28.83 -14.32
N LEU A 3 -1.21 27.96 -13.86
CA LEU A 3 -1.49 26.52 -13.79
C LEU A 3 -2.62 26.30 -12.79
N PRO A 4 -3.58 25.41 -13.06
CA PRO A 4 -4.61 25.07 -12.09
C PRO A 4 -3.95 24.58 -10.80
N SER A 5 -4.48 24.97 -9.65
CA SER A 5 -3.96 24.52 -8.36
C SER A 5 -4.06 22.99 -8.27
N PHE A 6 -2.96 22.32 -7.90
CA PHE A 6 -2.94 20.86 -7.70
C PHE A 6 -3.56 20.43 -6.36
N LEU A 7 -4.21 21.33 -5.61
CA LEU A 7 -4.83 21.05 -4.32
C LEU A 7 -5.84 19.89 -4.35
N TRP A 8 -6.60 19.77 -5.44
CA TRP A 8 -7.54 18.66 -5.60
C TRP A 8 -6.84 17.31 -5.72
N LEU A 9 -5.67 17.23 -6.39
CA LEU A 9 -4.85 16.01 -6.45
C LEU A 9 -4.33 15.64 -5.06
N TRP A 10 -3.86 16.63 -4.29
CA TRP A 10 -3.39 16.38 -2.92
C TRP A 10 -4.50 15.89 -1.99
N ARG A 11 -5.72 16.40 -2.15
CA ARG A 11 -6.89 15.90 -1.41
C ARG A 11 -7.19 14.45 -1.78
N ILE A 12 -7.21 14.09 -3.06
CA ILE A 12 -7.41 12.71 -3.49
C ILE A 12 -6.30 11.81 -2.95
N ALA A 13 -5.04 12.27 -2.99
CA ALA A 13 -3.91 11.52 -2.44
C ALA A 13 -4.07 11.28 -0.92
N ALA A 14 -4.48 12.28 -0.15
CA ALA A 14 -4.69 12.15 1.29
C ALA A 14 -5.77 11.12 1.62
N TRP A 15 -6.93 11.16 0.94
CA TRP A 15 -7.99 10.16 1.09
C TRP A 15 -7.54 8.77 0.64
N SER A 16 -6.87 8.66 -0.50
CA SER A 16 -6.35 7.39 -1.01
C SER A 16 -5.32 6.78 -0.07
N MET A 17 -4.49 7.58 0.59
CA MET A 17 -3.55 7.11 1.61
C MET A 17 -4.28 6.57 2.84
N GLY A 18 -5.31 7.27 3.33
CA GLY A 18 -6.15 6.79 4.43
C GLY A 18 -6.83 5.45 4.10
N LEU A 19 -7.39 5.32 2.89
CA LEU A 19 -7.98 4.07 2.41
C LEU A 19 -6.94 2.96 2.27
N THR A 20 -5.72 3.27 1.81
CA THR A 20 -4.63 2.31 1.71
C THR A 20 -4.21 1.77 3.08
N LEU A 21 -4.08 2.64 4.08
CA LEU A 21 -3.78 2.24 5.46
C LEU A 21 -4.89 1.37 6.05
N THR A 22 -6.15 1.71 5.80
CA THR A 22 -7.31 0.92 6.23
C THR A 22 -7.33 -0.44 5.55
N ALA A 23 -7.11 -0.49 4.23
CA ALA A 23 -7.03 -1.75 3.47
C ALA A 23 -5.88 -2.62 3.99
N TYR A 24 -4.71 -2.04 4.26
CA TYR A 24 -3.58 -2.76 4.84
C TYR A 24 -3.90 -3.34 6.22
N PHE A 25 -4.56 -2.57 7.09
CA PHE A 25 -4.99 -3.07 8.40
C PHE A 25 -5.93 -4.27 8.27
N LEU A 26 -6.93 -4.19 7.38
CA LEU A 26 -7.84 -5.30 7.10
C LEU A 26 -7.13 -6.51 6.50
N LEU A 27 -6.11 -6.28 5.65
CA LEU A 27 -5.24 -7.34 5.12
C LEU A 27 -4.41 -8.00 6.21
N ALA A 28 -3.89 -7.23 7.17
CA ALA A 28 -3.14 -7.77 8.31
C ALA A 28 -4.05 -8.64 9.18
N VAL A 29 -5.27 -8.20 9.46
CA VAL A 29 -6.27 -8.97 10.23
C VAL A 29 -6.65 -10.24 9.48
N THR A 30 -7.11 -10.13 8.24
CA THR A 30 -7.55 -11.31 7.45
C THR A 30 -6.39 -12.27 7.18
N GLY A 31 -5.21 -11.76 6.88
CA GLY A 31 -3.99 -12.55 6.69
C GLY A 31 -3.54 -13.24 7.98
N GLY A 32 -3.62 -12.55 9.11
CA GLY A 32 -3.33 -13.12 10.44
C GLY A 32 -4.28 -14.26 10.80
N VAL A 33 -5.58 -14.10 10.53
CA VAL A 33 -6.57 -15.18 10.75
C VAL A 33 -6.28 -16.36 9.81
N LEU A 34 -5.99 -16.11 8.53
CA LEU A 34 -5.62 -17.16 7.57
C LEU A 34 -4.35 -17.92 7.98
N PHE A 35 -3.38 -17.21 8.56
CA PHE A 35 -2.16 -17.80 9.07
C PHE A 35 -2.43 -18.64 10.34
N TYR A 36 -3.17 -18.09 11.29
CA TYR A 36 -3.51 -18.76 12.56
C TYR A 36 -4.32 -20.03 12.33
N THR A 37 -5.40 -19.98 11.56
CA THR A 37 -6.26 -21.15 11.28
C THR A 37 -5.50 -22.27 10.59
N ARG A 38 -4.56 -21.91 9.69
CA ARG A 38 -3.72 -22.90 9.04
C ARG A 38 -2.70 -23.54 10.00
N SER A 39 -2.07 -22.73 10.85
CA SER A 39 -1.04 -23.22 11.80
C SER A 39 -1.62 -24.13 12.88
N ASN A 40 -2.92 -24.02 13.14
CA ASN A 40 -3.62 -24.83 14.15
C ASN A 40 -4.58 -25.86 13.55
N ASP A 41 -4.47 -26.16 12.25
CA ASP A 41 -5.34 -27.12 11.53
C ASP A 41 -6.84 -26.86 11.73
N GLN A 42 -7.24 -25.59 11.87
CA GLN A 42 -8.63 -25.22 12.06
C GLN A 42 -9.36 -25.04 10.71
N GLU A 43 -10.66 -25.31 10.70
CA GLU A 43 -11.52 -25.04 9.55
C GLU A 43 -11.53 -23.53 9.23
N ARG A 44 -11.36 -23.22 7.96
CA ARG A 44 -11.39 -21.85 7.47
C ARG A 44 -12.75 -21.51 6.87
N SER A 45 -13.28 -20.34 7.22
CA SER A 45 -14.43 -19.78 6.53
C SER A 45 -14.13 -19.57 5.04
N SER A 46 -15.02 -20.05 4.18
CA SER A 46 -14.84 -20.04 2.72
C SER A 46 -14.69 -18.62 2.13
N TRP A 47 -15.30 -17.62 2.77
CA TRP A 47 -15.29 -16.22 2.33
C TRP A 47 -13.99 -15.47 2.67
N LEU A 48 -13.19 -15.96 3.63
CA LEU A 48 -12.03 -15.21 4.17
C LEU A 48 -10.92 -15.04 3.14
N ARG A 49 -10.61 -16.10 2.37
CA ARG A 49 -9.59 -16.03 1.32
C ARG A 49 -10.01 -15.12 0.15
N PRO A 50 -11.22 -15.23 -0.41
CA PRO A 50 -11.70 -14.27 -1.42
C PRO A 50 -11.66 -12.82 -0.93
N LEU A 51 -12.11 -12.55 0.29
CA LEU A 51 -12.05 -11.22 0.88
C LEU A 51 -10.62 -10.68 0.95
N HIS A 52 -9.67 -11.48 1.44
CA HIS A 52 -8.26 -11.09 1.50
C HIS A 52 -7.70 -10.75 0.11
N ILE A 53 -8.05 -11.52 -0.92
CA ILE A 53 -7.63 -11.26 -2.31
C ILE A 53 -8.25 -9.95 -2.84
N VAL A 54 -9.52 -9.71 -2.60
CA VAL A 54 -10.21 -8.47 -3.04
C VAL A 54 -9.58 -7.24 -2.36
N LEU A 55 -9.37 -7.31 -1.05
CA LEU A 55 -8.69 -6.24 -0.30
C LEU A 55 -7.26 -6.00 -0.82
N GLY A 56 -6.53 -7.08 -1.12
CA GLY A 56 -5.18 -6.99 -1.67
C GLY A 56 -5.16 -6.33 -3.05
N THR A 57 -6.07 -6.71 -3.94
CA THR A 57 -6.21 -6.07 -5.26
C THR A 57 -6.57 -4.60 -5.13
N GLY A 58 -7.49 -4.26 -4.23
CA GLY A 58 -7.85 -2.87 -3.92
C GLY A 58 -6.66 -2.06 -3.40
N ALA A 59 -5.87 -2.63 -2.48
CA ALA A 59 -4.66 -1.97 -1.95
C ALA A 59 -3.61 -1.72 -3.05
N VAL A 60 -3.36 -2.69 -3.93
CA VAL A 60 -2.47 -2.51 -5.10
C VAL A 60 -2.97 -1.36 -5.97
N SER A 61 -4.26 -1.33 -6.30
CA SER A 61 -4.85 -0.28 -7.13
C SER A 61 -4.70 1.11 -6.49
N LEU A 62 -4.96 1.23 -5.19
CA LEU A 62 -4.80 2.49 -4.45
C LEU A 62 -3.34 2.96 -4.44
N VAL A 63 -2.38 2.05 -4.25
CA VAL A 63 -0.95 2.39 -4.27
C VAL A 63 -0.51 2.86 -5.67
N LEU A 64 -1.02 2.25 -6.74
CA LEU A 64 -0.73 2.70 -8.11
C LEU A 64 -1.36 4.08 -8.41
N VAL A 65 -2.56 4.35 -7.91
CA VAL A 65 -3.18 5.68 -7.99
C VAL A 65 -2.34 6.71 -7.24
N LEU A 66 -1.89 6.38 -6.02
CA LEU A 66 -1.01 7.25 -5.23
C LEU A 66 0.33 7.53 -5.95
N LEU A 67 0.92 6.52 -6.58
CA LEU A 67 2.12 6.68 -7.40
C LEU A 67 1.87 7.66 -8.56
N ALA A 68 0.77 7.46 -9.30
CA ALA A 68 0.42 8.33 -10.42
C ALA A 68 0.21 9.79 -9.96
N ILE A 69 -0.54 10.00 -8.90
CA ILE A 69 -0.76 11.34 -8.32
C ILE A 69 0.55 11.93 -7.82
N GLY A 70 1.38 11.14 -7.13
CA GLY A 70 2.68 11.59 -6.62
C GLY A 70 3.61 12.05 -7.74
N VAL A 71 3.71 11.30 -8.83
CA VAL A 71 4.54 11.66 -9.97
C VAL A 71 3.99 12.88 -10.71
N VAL A 72 2.71 12.84 -11.11
CA VAL A 72 2.06 13.93 -11.88
C VAL A 72 2.00 15.21 -11.06
N GLY A 73 1.56 15.13 -9.79
CA GLY A 73 1.45 16.29 -8.93
C GLY A 73 2.82 16.92 -8.62
N THR A 74 3.84 16.10 -8.36
CA THR A 74 5.18 16.59 -8.06
C THR A 74 5.83 17.24 -9.29
N LEU A 75 5.72 16.61 -10.47
CA LEU A 75 6.25 17.20 -11.70
C LEU A 75 5.51 18.46 -12.09
N GLY A 76 4.18 18.49 -11.92
CA GLY A 76 3.37 19.66 -12.23
C GLY A 76 3.64 20.85 -11.33
N GLU A 77 3.84 20.63 -10.02
CA GLU A 77 4.08 21.69 -9.04
C GLU A 77 5.54 22.16 -9.02
N TYR A 78 6.50 21.22 -9.07
CA TYR A 78 7.94 21.53 -8.85
C TYR A 78 8.81 21.38 -10.09
N GLY A 79 8.28 20.83 -11.18
CA GLY A 79 9.03 20.55 -12.41
C GLY A 79 10.13 19.48 -12.26
N ARG A 80 10.28 18.89 -11.10
CA ARG A 80 11.28 17.84 -10.81
C ARG A 80 10.83 16.91 -9.70
N LEU A 81 11.31 15.67 -9.72
CA LEU A 81 11.16 14.71 -8.63
C LEU A 81 12.27 14.90 -7.58
N GLY A 82 12.11 14.34 -6.39
CA GLY A 82 13.19 14.27 -5.39
C GLY A 82 13.31 15.48 -4.46
N HIS A 83 12.27 16.31 -4.36
CA HIS A 83 12.27 17.44 -3.43
C HIS A 83 11.87 17.07 -1.98
N SER A 84 11.38 15.84 -1.74
CA SER A 84 10.95 15.39 -0.41
C SER A 84 11.34 13.95 -0.12
N VAL A 85 11.56 13.65 1.16
CA VAL A 85 11.83 12.30 1.67
C VAL A 85 10.64 11.36 1.44
N HIS A 86 9.42 11.91 1.34
CA HIS A 86 8.21 11.15 1.07
C HIS A 86 8.29 10.34 -0.24
N LEU A 87 9.01 10.84 -1.25
CA LEU A 87 9.23 10.09 -2.51
C LEU A 87 9.95 8.77 -2.25
N LEU A 88 10.98 8.76 -1.40
CA LEU A 88 11.73 7.54 -1.08
C LEU A 88 10.83 6.50 -0.40
N PHE A 89 10.07 6.92 0.61
CA PHE A 89 9.13 6.02 1.29
C PHE A 89 8.02 5.55 0.35
N GLY A 90 7.49 6.43 -0.48
CA GLY A 90 6.46 6.08 -1.46
C GLY A 90 6.94 5.03 -2.47
N LEU A 91 8.13 5.20 -3.04
CA LEU A 91 8.71 4.22 -3.97
C LEU A 91 9.01 2.88 -3.28
N THR A 92 9.45 2.89 -2.02
CA THR A 92 9.65 1.68 -1.22
C THR A 92 8.32 0.93 -1.03
N VAL A 93 7.24 1.64 -0.69
CA VAL A 93 5.89 1.05 -0.59
C VAL A 93 5.46 0.43 -1.92
N VAL A 94 5.62 1.13 -3.04
CA VAL A 94 5.28 0.60 -4.38
C VAL A 94 6.04 -0.69 -4.65
N GLY A 95 7.35 -0.71 -4.45
CA GLY A 95 8.19 -1.90 -4.66
C GLY A 95 7.74 -3.09 -3.79
N LEU A 96 7.48 -2.84 -2.50
CA LEU A 96 7.04 -3.88 -1.58
C LEU A 96 5.63 -4.41 -1.91
N VAL A 97 4.70 -3.54 -2.30
CA VAL A 97 3.34 -3.94 -2.71
C VAL A 97 3.39 -4.82 -3.95
N LEU A 98 4.16 -4.44 -4.97
CA LEU A 98 4.30 -5.24 -6.19
C LEU A 98 4.98 -6.59 -5.93
N ALA A 99 6.04 -6.60 -5.11
CA ALA A 99 6.72 -7.83 -4.70
C ALA A 99 5.78 -8.74 -3.87
N SER A 100 4.97 -8.14 -2.97
CA SER A 100 3.97 -8.87 -2.20
C SER A 100 2.88 -9.47 -3.09
N ALA A 101 2.35 -8.72 -4.06
CA ALA A 101 1.36 -9.22 -5.02
C ALA A 101 1.95 -10.36 -5.88
N TRP A 102 3.18 -10.21 -6.33
CA TRP A 102 3.89 -11.26 -7.05
C TRP A 102 4.07 -12.52 -6.18
N SER A 103 4.54 -12.38 -4.93
CA SER A 103 4.71 -13.52 -4.03
C SER A 103 3.38 -14.23 -3.74
N ALA A 104 2.29 -13.45 -3.56
CA ALA A 104 0.93 -13.97 -3.37
C ALA A 104 0.48 -14.85 -4.55
N SER A 105 0.77 -14.43 -5.79
CA SER A 105 0.46 -15.21 -7.00
C SER A 105 1.22 -16.52 -7.11
N ARG A 106 2.31 -16.68 -6.35
CA ARG A 106 3.14 -17.87 -6.32
C ARG A 106 2.80 -18.85 -5.18
N ILE A 107 1.87 -18.48 -4.29
CA ILE A 107 1.50 -19.34 -3.16
C ILE A 107 0.80 -20.61 -3.67
N ALA A 108 1.48 -21.73 -3.50
CA ALA A 108 1.01 -23.07 -3.84
C ALA A 108 1.56 -24.07 -2.83
N VAL A 109 1.02 -25.30 -2.82
CA VAL A 109 1.49 -26.37 -1.92
C VAL A 109 2.96 -26.70 -2.18
N GLU A 110 3.34 -26.74 -3.46
CA GLU A 110 4.69 -27.07 -3.92
C GLU A 110 5.70 -25.94 -3.71
N ARG A 111 5.25 -24.77 -3.25
CA ARG A 111 6.09 -23.56 -3.09
C ARG A 111 5.94 -22.96 -1.68
N PRO A 112 6.42 -23.64 -0.64
CA PRO A 112 6.28 -23.15 0.75
C PRO A 112 6.99 -21.81 0.97
N TRP A 113 8.08 -21.53 0.24
CA TRP A 113 8.82 -20.27 0.31
C TRP A 113 7.98 -19.05 -0.05
N ALA A 114 7.02 -19.19 -0.98
CA ALA A 114 6.23 -18.06 -1.47
C ALA A 114 5.37 -17.46 -0.36
N ARG A 115 4.84 -18.28 0.54
CA ARG A 115 4.06 -17.82 1.69
C ARG A 115 4.94 -17.12 2.71
N SER A 116 6.09 -17.70 3.05
CA SER A 116 7.03 -17.08 3.97
C SER A 116 7.49 -15.73 3.45
N LEU A 117 7.85 -15.65 2.16
CA LEU A 117 8.20 -14.40 1.51
C LEU A 117 7.05 -13.38 1.55
N HIS A 118 5.81 -13.81 1.25
CA HIS A 118 4.64 -12.93 1.30
C HIS A 118 4.43 -12.32 2.70
N VAL A 119 4.54 -13.11 3.75
CA VAL A 119 4.43 -12.64 5.13
C VAL A 119 5.54 -11.65 5.47
N THR A 120 6.79 -11.97 5.12
CA THR A 120 7.96 -11.10 5.37
C THR A 120 7.82 -9.77 4.64
N LEU A 121 7.45 -9.79 3.35
CA LEU A 121 7.24 -8.57 2.55
C LEU A 121 6.12 -7.70 3.13
N ASN A 122 5.03 -8.31 3.60
CA ASN A 122 3.94 -7.54 4.22
C ASN A 122 4.32 -6.97 5.59
N SER A 123 5.15 -7.65 6.37
CA SER A 123 5.69 -7.09 7.62
C SER A 123 6.57 -5.86 7.34
N ALA A 124 7.45 -5.94 6.34
CA ALA A 124 8.27 -4.80 5.91
C ALA A 124 7.39 -3.67 5.32
N LEU A 125 6.34 -4.03 4.57
CA LEU A 125 5.38 -3.08 4.01
C LEU A 125 4.66 -2.29 5.11
N GLY A 126 4.31 -2.91 6.23
CA GLY A 126 3.70 -2.22 7.37
C GLY A 126 4.57 -1.10 7.91
N VAL A 127 5.87 -1.36 8.07
CA VAL A 127 6.84 -0.35 8.49
C VAL A 127 6.97 0.77 7.45
N ALA A 128 7.07 0.40 6.17
CA ALA A 128 7.19 1.37 5.07
C ALA A 128 5.92 2.24 4.94
N LEU A 129 4.72 1.67 5.11
CA LEU A 129 3.45 2.40 5.12
C LEU A 129 3.35 3.36 6.29
N ALA A 130 3.82 2.98 7.49
CA ALA A 130 3.87 3.87 8.63
C ALA A 130 4.79 5.08 8.35
N ALA A 131 5.98 4.85 7.81
CA ALA A 131 6.91 5.91 7.42
C ALA A 131 6.34 6.81 6.31
N ALA A 132 5.72 6.20 5.27
CA ALA A 132 5.06 6.95 4.20
C ALA A 132 3.86 7.76 4.73
N GLY A 133 3.07 7.22 5.66
CA GLY A 133 1.96 7.90 6.30
C GLY A 133 2.42 9.12 7.11
N LEU A 134 3.46 8.95 7.93
CA LEU A 134 4.03 10.04 8.73
C LEU A 134 4.61 11.15 7.86
N SER A 135 5.40 10.80 6.84
CA SER A 135 5.96 11.78 5.91
C SER A 135 4.88 12.44 5.03
N GLY A 136 3.86 11.69 4.62
CA GLY A 136 2.70 12.20 3.89
C GLY A 136 1.83 13.14 4.74
N TRP A 137 1.69 12.88 6.03
CA TRP A 137 1.01 13.77 6.96
C TRP A 137 1.68 15.16 7.02
N GLN A 138 3.01 15.21 7.00
CA GLN A 138 3.74 16.48 6.91
C GLN A 138 3.41 17.25 5.62
N VAL A 139 3.25 16.52 4.50
CA VAL A 139 2.80 17.14 3.22
C VAL A 139 1.38 17.67 3.35
N VAL A 140 0.46 16.89 3.95
CA VAL A 140 -0.94 17.32 4.20
C VAL A 140 -0.97 18.61 5.02
N GLN A 141 -0.24 18.66 6.13
CA GLN A 141 -0.18 19.84 7.00
C GLN A 141 0.39 21.08 6.31
N LYS A 142 1.26 20.90 5.34
CA LYS A 142 1.89 22.00 4.60
C LYS A 142 0.99 22.58 3.50
N TYR A 143 0.18 21.76 2.84
CA TYR A 143 -0.54 22.15 1.61
C TYR A 143 -2.06 22.10 1.71
N LEU A 144 -2.61 21.45 2.72
CA LEU A 144 -4.05 21.35 2.94
C LEU A 144 -4.41 22.05 4.25
N PRO A 145 -5.02 23.24 4.18
CA PRO A 145 -5.50 23.96 5.39
C PRO A 145 -6.64 23.24 6.07
#